data_29aa16eb5efcc15a1910e412d92d7dc2
#
_entry.id   29aa16eb5efcc15a1910e412d92d7dc2
#
_cell.length_a   1.000
_cell.length_b   1.000
_cell.length_c   1.000
_cell.angle_alpha   90.00
_cell.angle_beta   90.00
_cell.angle_gamma   90.00
#
_symmetry.space_group_name_H-M   'P 1'
#
loop_
_entity.id
_entity.type
_entity.pdbx_description
1 polymer ?
#
loop_
_entity_poly.entity_id
_entity_poly.type
_entity_poly.pdbx_seq_one_letter_code
_entity_poly.pdbx_strand_id
1 'polypeptide(L)'
;MAKLIDFSSLNDMLYGDEKYIKEFAEAAMISFSEFNSNYSKFLSKRDEENLRRAGHKIKPVAQMLGIQQLIDEYEVGKTIIWEEKSDEELNKSIERIDSICSQVLNELENMVS
;
A
#
# COMPACT_ATOMS: atom_id res chain seq x y z
N MET A 1 -5.76 -17.72 4.00
CA MET A 1 -5.92 -16.27 4.26
C MET A 1 -6.73 -15.61 3.17
N ALA A 2 -7.59 -14.68 3.54
CA ALA A 2 -8.33 -13.91 2.56
C ALA A 2 -7.38 -13.03 1.75
N LYS A 3 -7.63 -12.94 0.45
CA LYS A 3 -6.84 -12.05 -0.42
C LYS A 3 -7.20 -10.60 -0.17
N LEU A 4 -6.21 -9.72 -0.27
CA LEU A 4 -6.40 -8.27 -0.13
C LEU A 4 -6.84 -7.63 -1.44
N ILE A 5 -6.34 -8.13 -2.58
CA ILE A 5 -6.63 -7.56 -3.90
C ILE A 5 -7.97 -8.03 -4.41
N ASP A 6 -8.77 -7.08 -4.92
CA ASP A 6 -10.02 -7.37 -5.63
C ASP A 6 -9.71 -7.65 -7.10
N PHE A 7 -9.46 -8.91 -7.43
CA PHE A 7 -9.12 -9.32 -8.79
C PHE A 7 -10.26 -9.10 -9.78
N SER A 8 -11.51 -9.22 -9.32
CA SER A 8 -12.67 -9.00 -10.18
C SER A 8 -12.73 -7.55 -10.67
N SER A 9 -12.56 -6.61 -9.74
CA SER A 9 -12.56 -5.18 -10.06
C SER A 9 -11.42 -4.84 -11.02
N LEU A 10 -10.22 -5.36 -10.76
CA LEU A 10 -9.05 -5.12 -11.61
C LEU A 10 -9.27 -5.69 -13.02
N ASN A 11 -9.78 -6.91 -13.10
CA ASN A 11 -10.06 -7.57 -14.37
C ASN A 11 -11.06 -6.77 -15.20
N ASP A 12 -12.12 -6.25 -14.57
CA ASP A 12 -13.13 -5.42 -15.23
C ASP A 12 -12.54 -4.12 -15.76
N MET A 13 -11.70 -3.45 -14.96
CA MET A 13 -11.07 -2.19 -15.36
C MET A 13 -10.13 -2.35 -16.55
N LEU A 14 -9.47 -3.51 -16.67
CA LEU A 14 -8.50 -3.78 -17.72
C LEU A 14 -9.08 -4.67 -18.83
N TYR A 15 -10.39 -4.82 -18.87
CA TYR A 15 -11.13 -5.57 -19.92
C TYR A 15 -10.68 -7.03 -20.06
N GLY A 16 -10.17 -7.61 -18.98
CA GLY A 16 -9.67 -8.98 -18.98
C GLY A 16 -8.42 -9.20 -19.82
N ASP A 17 -7.75 -8.14 -20.26
CA ASP A 17 -6.54 -8.24 -21.07
C ASP A 17 -5.34 -8.65 -20.22
N GLU A 18 -4.89 -9.90 -20.40
CA GLU A 18 -3.80 -10.49 -19.62
C GLU A 18 -2.50 -9.68 -19.69
N LYS A 19 -2.19 -9.10 -20.84
CA LYS A 19 -0.98 -8.31 -21.01
C LYS A 19 -1.02 -7.04 -20.15
N TYR A 20 -2.14 -6.34 -20.18
CA TYR A 20 -2.31 -5.12 -19.38
C TYR A 20 -2.37 -5.44 -17.88
N ILE A 21 -3.01 -6.54 -17.51
CA ILE A 21 -3.06 -6.99 -16.12
C ILE A 21 -1.64 -7.25 -15.61
N LYS A 22 -0.83 -7.95 -16.40
CA LYS A 22 0.56 -8.25 -16.04
C LYS A 22 1.40 -7.00 -15.93
N GLU A 23 1.31 -6.08 -16.89
CA GLU A 23 2.05 -4.82 -16.87
C GLU A 23 1.65 -3.97 -15.67
N PHE A 24 0.35 -3.92 -15.36
CA PHE A 24 -0.16 -3.21 -14.20
C PHE A 24 0.38 -3.84 -12.91
N ALA A 25 0.35 -5.17 -12.80
CA ALA A 25 0.84 -5.86 -11.60
C ALA A 25 2.34 -5.59 -11.37
N GLU A 26 3.14 -5.62 -12.42
CA GLU A 26 4.58 -5.34 -12.32
C GLU A 26 4.83 -3.90 -11.84
N ALA A 27 4.11 -2.93 -12.39
CA ALA A 27 4.21 -1.55 -11.97
C ALA A 27 3.75 -1.36 -10.52
N ALA A 28 2.66 -2.02 -10.14
CA ALA A 28 2.12 -1.96 -8.78
C ALA A 28 3.12 -2.54 -7.77
N MET A 29 3.83 -3.60 -8.11
CA MET A 29 4.85 -4.19 -7.23
C MET A 29 5.92 -3.15 -6.87
N ILE A 30 6.37 -2.39 -7.86
CA ILE A 30 7.36 -1.32 -7.64
C ILE A 30 6.77 -0.26 -6.70
N SER A 31 5.53 0.17 -6.97
CA SER A 31 4.85 1.20 -6.17
C SER A 31 4.66 0.78 -4.71
N PHE A 32 4.25 -0.46 -4.46
CA PHE A 32 4.05 -0.94 -3.08
C PHE A 32 5.36 -1.15 -2.34
N SER A 33 6.41 -1.63 -3.02
CA SER A 33 7.74 -1.75 -2.41
C SER A 33 8.28 -0.38 -2.00
N GLU A 34 8.15 0.60 -2.87
CA GLU A 34 8.57 1.97 -2.61
C GLU A 34 7.76 2.59 -1.47
N PHE A 35 6.43 2.42 -1.50
CA PHE A 35 5.57 2.94 -0.45
C PHE A 35 5.92 2.34 0.92
N ASN A 36 6.13 1.03 0.99
CA ASN A 36 6.46 0.35 2.24
C ASN A 36 7.74 0.93 2.85
N SER A 37 8.78 1.08 2.04
CA SER A 37 10.06 1.65 2.45
C SER A 37 9.89 3.11 2.91
N ASN A 38 9.17 3.91 2.14
CA ASN A 38 8.93 5.32 2.44
C ASN A 38 8.06 5.50 3.68
N TYR A 39 7.05 4.67 3.87
CA TYR A 39 6.19 4.75 5.05
C TYR A 39 6.99 4.56 6.33
N SER A 40 7.81 3.53 6.38
CA SER A 40 8.69 3.27 7.52
C SER A 40 9.63 4.44 7.79
N LYS A 41 10.29 4.93 6.73
CA LYS A 41 11.26 6.02 6.82
C LYS A 41 10.63 7.31 7.32
N PHE A 42 9.55 7.74 6.67
CA PHE A 42 8.96 9.05 6.96
C PHE A 42 8.15 9.04 8.26
N LEU A 43 7.46 7.93 8.55
CA LEU A 43 6.75 7.83 9.83
C LEU A 43 7.72 7.82 11.00
N SER A 44 8.84 7.07 10.90
CA SER A 44 9.87 7.03 11.94
C SER A 44 10.44 8.41 12.25
N LYS A 45 10.57 9.25 11.23
CA LYS A 45 11.05 10.63 11.36
C LYS A 45 9.94 11.61 11.71
N ARG A 46 8.70 11.15 11.76
CA ARG A 46 7.51 11.99 11.93
C ARG A 46 7.46 13.11 10.89
N ASP A 47 7.87 12.79 9.67
CA ASP A 47 7.91 13.71 8.53
C ASP A 47 6.56 13.67 7.81
N GLU A 48 5.64 14.51 8.27
CA GLU A 48 4.27 14.52 7.74
C GLU A 48 4.22 14.86 6.25
N GLU A 49 4.98 15.84 5.81
CA GLU A 49 4.95 16.28 4.41
C GLU A 49 5.30 15.15 3.45
N ASN A 50 6.41 14.46 3.72
CA ASN A 50 6.84 13.37 2.86
C ASN A 50 5.96 12.13 3.00
N LEU A 51 5.42 11.88 4.21
CA LEU A 51 4.45 10.80 4.41
C LEU A 51 3.20 11.04 3.56
N ARG A 52 2.69 12.27 3.52
CA ARG A 52 1.52 12.62 2.71
C ARG A 52 1.79 12.46 1.21
N ARG A 53 2.99 12.81 0.77
CA ARG A 53 3.39 12.61 -0.63
C ARG A 53 3.39 11.12 -0.99
N ALA A 54 3.93 10.28 -0.11
CA ALA A 54 3.93 8.84 -0.31
C ALA A 54 2.50 8.30 -0.39
N GLY A 55 1.61 8.77 0.50
CA GLY A 55 0.20 8.38 0.49
C GLY A 55 -0.53 8.81 -0.77
N HIS A 56 -0.30 10.03 -1.24
CA HIS A 56 -0.90 10.50 -2.49
C HIS A 56 -0.49 9.64 -3.69
N LYS A 57 0.74 9.16 -3.68
CA LYS A 57 1.28 8.34 -4.76
C LYS A 57 0.67 6.94 -4.78
N ILE A 58 0.50 6.33 -3.62
CA ILE A 58 0.00 4.94 -3.52
C ILE A 58 -1.53 4.84 -3.58
N LYS A 59 -2.23 5.87 -3.14
CA LYS A 59 -3.68 5.85 -2.98
C LYS A 59 -4.43 5.42 -4.24
N PRO A 60 -4.16 6.01 -5.44
CA PRO A 60 -4.84 5.56 -6.66
C PRO A 60 -4.60 4.09 -6.97
N VAL A 61 -3.38 3.60 -6.78
CA VAL A 61 -3.03 2.20 -7.04
C VAL A 61 -3.75 1.28 -6.06
N ALA A 62 -3.78 1.65 -4.78
CA ALA A 62 -4.48 0.89 -3.75
C ALA A 62 -5.98 0.85 -4.04
N GLN A 63 -6.57 1.96 -4.49
CA GLN A 63 -7.98 2.03 -4.85
C GLN A 63 -8.31 1.13 -6.04
N MET A 64 -7.45 1.12 -7.06
CA MET A 64 -7.65 0.24 -8.22
C MET A 64 -7.62 -1.24 -7.83
N LEU A 65 -6.82 -1.59 -6.83
CA LEU A 65 -6.72 -2.97 -6.35
C LEU A 65 -7.74 -3.30 -5.25
N GLY A 66 -8.49 -2.30 -4.79
CA GLY A 66 -9.50 -2.49 -3.74
C GLY A 66 -8.91 -2.73 -2.36
N ILE A 67 -7.71 -2.21 -2.09
CA ILE A 67 -7.01 -2.44 -0.81
C ILE A 67 -7.31 -1.30 0.15
N GLN A 68 -8.47 -1.36 0.79
CA GLN A 68 -8.89 -0.33 1.75
C GLN A 68 -8.04 -0.36 3.03
N GLN A 69 -7.58 -1.54 3.45
CA GLN A 69 -6.78 -1.70 4.66
C GLN A 69 -5.51 -0.82 4.65
N LEU A 70 -4.85 -0.74 3.49
CA LEU A 70 -3.64 0.07 3.36
C LEU A 70 -3.96 1.56 3.54
N ILE A 71 -5.05 2.00 2.91
CA ILE A 71 -5.48 3.40 2.99
C ILE A 71 -5.85 3.76 4.43
N ASP A 72 -6.58 2.87 5.11
CA ASP A 72 -6.98 3.09 6.51
C ASP A 72 -5.76 3.17 7.43
N GLU A 73 -4.77 2.30 7.23
CA GLU A 73 -3.56 2.32 8.05
C GLU A 73 -2.71 3.57 7.78
N TYR A 74 -2.67 4.04 6.54
CA TYR A 74 -2.01 5.28 6.20
C TYR A 74 -2.65 6.46 6.97
N GLU A 75 -3.97 6.49 7.07
CA GLU A 75 -4.66 7.53 7.86
C GLU A 75 -4.29 7.44 9.35
N VAL A 76 -4.12 6.23 9.88
CA VAL A 76 -3.62 6.02 11.24
C VAL A 76 -2.22 6.65 11.39
N GLY A 77 -1.35 6.44 10.41
CA GLY A 77 0.00 7.00 10.43
C GLY A 77 0.02 8.52 10.50
N LYS A 78 -0.84 9.18 9.73
CA LYS A 78 -0.97 10.64 9.78
C LYS A 78 -1.43 11.10 11.16
N THR A 79 -2.40 10.41 11.74
CA THR A 79 -2.93 10.70 13.07
C THR A 79 -1.84 10.56 14.14
N ILE A 80 -0.98 9.56 14.03
CA ILE A 80 0.14 9.35 14.97
C ILE A 80 1.04 10.58 15.01
N ILE A 81 1.36 11.14 13.86
CA ILE A 81 2.18 12.35 13.79
C ILE A 81 1.41 13.57 14.33
N TRP A 82 0.19 13.74 13.85
CA TRP A 82 -0.64 14.91 14.19
C TRP A 82 -0.95 14.99 15.68
N GLU A 83 -1.25 13.85 16.31
CA GLU A 83 -1.60 13.79 17.74
C GLU A 83 -0.42 13.44 18.62
N GLU A 84 0.78 13.42 18.07
CA GLU A 84 2.02 13.14 18.79
C GLU A 84 1.94 11.86 19.62
N LYS A 85 1.43 10.78 19.02
CA LYS A 85 1.28 9.50 19.69
C LYS A 85 2.63 8.84 19.93
N SER A 86 2.65 7.81 20.78
CA SER A 86 3.87 7.15 21.24
C SER A 86 4.64 6.45 20.11
N ASP A 87 5.92 6.23 20.35
CA ASP A 87 6.78 5.46 19.44
C ASP A 87 6.28 4.02 19.32
N GLU A 88 5.68 3.48 20.37
CA GLU A 88 5.09 2.13 20.33
C GLU A 88 3.97 2.06 19.30
N GLU A 89 3.05 3.02 19.30
CA GLU A 89 1.96 3.07 18.32
C GLU A 89 2.50 3.27 16.90
N LEU A 90 3.53 4.11 16.78
CA LEU A 90 4.20 4.37 15.51
C LEU A 90 4.80 3.09 14.94
N ASN A 91 5.54 2.35 15.76
CA ASN A 91 6.18 1.11 15.33
C ASN A 91 5.17 0.03 14.96
N LYS A 92 4.04 -0.03 15.68
CA LYS A 92 2.96 -0.96 15.33
C LYS A 92 2.35 -0.64 13.97
N SER A 93 2.20 0.65 13.66
CA SER A 93 1.68 1.06 12.35
C SER A 93 2.64 0.67 11.22
N ILE A 94 3.95 0.86 11.44
CA ILE A 94 4.97 0.44 10.48
C ILE A 94 4.88 -1.06 10.22
N GLU A 95 4.75 -1.86 11.28
CA GLU A 95 4.61 -3.32 11.16
C GLU A 95 3.36 -3.73 10.40
N ARG A 96 2.23 -3.05 10.65
CA ARG A 96 0.97 -3.33 9.94
C ARG A 96 1.07 -3.01 8.46
N ILE A 97 1.67 -1.87 8.09
CA ILE A 97 1.89 -1.52 6.70
C ILE A 97 2.82 -2.53 6.02
N ASP A 98 3.90 -2.92 6.71
CA ASP A 98 4.83 -3.92 6.17
C ASP A 98 4.11 -5.24 5.89
N SER A 99 3.26 -5.68 6.82
CA SER A 99 2.48 -6.91 6.65
C SER A 99 1.51 -6.81 5.47
N ILE A 100 0.80 -5.68 5.35
CA ILE A 100 -0.14 -5.46 4.23
C ILE A 100 0.62 -5.45 2.91
N CYS A 101 1.71 -4.69 2.82
CA CYS A 101 2.50 -4.59 1.59
C CYS A 101 3.12 -5.93 1.20
N SER A 102 3.60 -6.70 2.18
CA SER A 102 4.18 -8.03 1.91
C SER A 102 3.15 -8.97 1.31
N GLN A 103 1.92 -8.97 1.84
CA GLN A 103 0.84 -9.78 1.30
C GLN A 103 0.45 -9.32 -0.10
N VAL A 104 0.32 -8.01 -0.30
CA VAL A 104 -0.02 -7.44 -1.61
C VAL A 104 1.04 -7.82 -2.65
N LEU A 105 2.33 -7.68 -2.30
CA LEU A 105 3.42 -8.03 -3.21
C LEU A 105 3.38 -9.52 -3.58
N ASN A 106 3.09 -10.38 -2.62
CA ASN A 106 2.97 -11.81 -2.87
C ASN A 106 1.82 -12.11 -3.81
N GLU A 107 0.66 -11.48 -3.62
CA GLU A 107 -0.50 -11.66 -4.49
C GLU A 107 -0.23 -11.14 -5.91
N LEU A 108 0.45 -10.00 -6.03
CA LEU A 108 0.83 -9.44 -7.34
C LEU A 108 1.82 -10.34 -8.06
N GLU A 109 2.81 -10.86 -7.33
CA GLU A 109 3.79 -11.78 -7.90
C GLU A 109 3.10 -13.01 -8.49
N ASN A 110 2.11 -13.56 -7.80
CA ASN A 110 1.34 -14.70 -8.28
C ASN A 110 0.56 -14.39 -9.56
N MET A 111 0.22 -13.12 -9.80
CA MET A 111 -0.47 -12.72 -11.04
C MET A 111 0.44 -12.72 -12.25
N VAL A 112 1.76 -12.52 -12.07
CA VAL A 112 2.71 -12.41 -13.18
C VAL A 112 3.51 -13.69 -13.41
N SER A 113 3.41 -14.65 -12.51
CA SER A 113 4.15 -15.93 -12.62
C SER A 113 3.39 -16.99 -13.40
#